data_6b46d30918ac3e3983ebfca3e9fccca0
#
_entry.id   6b46d30918ac3e3983ebfca3e9fccca0
#
_cell.length_a   1.000
_cell.length_b   1.000
_cell.length_c   1.000
_cell.angle_alpha   90.00
_cell.angle_beta   90.00
_cell.angle_gamma   90.00
#
_symmetry.space_group_name_H-M   'P 1'
#
loop_
_entity.id
_entity.type
_entity.pdbx_description
1 polymer ?
#
loop_
_entity_poly.entity_id
_entity_poly.type
_entity_poly.pdbx_seq_one_letter_code
_entity_poly.pdbx_strand_id
1 'polypeptide(L)'
;MTGVRAYNVRKRLKGAQPKLLDYVKNGGTLVVQYNTLQDLVLESPGPYPFKVSNDRVTVEEAPVRFVKPDHPLLNTPNKITAADFEGWVQERGLYFTHDWDPRYETPLASNDPGEPEKLGGELYARYGNGVYIYTSYDWFRELPAGVPGAYKLFANMVSAR
;
A
#
# COMPACT_ATOMS: atom_id res chain seq x y z
N MET A 1 -10.05 -4.73 -4.49
CA MET A 1 -9.18 -3.55 -4.42
C MET A 1 -10.00 -2.29 -4.59
N THR A 2 -9.67 -1.21 -3.87
CA THR A 2 -10.21 0.13 -4.12
C THR A 2 -9.23 0.94 -4.97
N GLY A 3 -9.76 1.82 -5.83
CA GLY A 3 -8.91 2.72 -6.63
C GLY A 3 -8.28 3.85 -5.78
N VAL A 4 -7.32 4.57 -6.38
CA VAL A 4 -6.69 5.74 -5.76
C VAL A 4 -7.75 6.76 -5.35
N ARG A 5 -7.56 7.40 -4.19
CA ARG A 5 -8.45 8.43 -3.62
C ARG A 5 -9.91 7.97 -3.45
N ALA A 6 -10.16 6.65 -3.41
CA ALA A 6 -11.54 6.16 -3.27
C ALA A 6 -12.23 6.69 -2.01
N TYR A 7 -11.50 6.76 -0.88
CA TYR A 7 -12.03 7.29 0.38
C TYR A 7 -12.07 8.83 0.45
N ASN A 8 -11.57 9.53 -0.57
CA ASN A 8 -11.79 10.97 -0.72
C ASN A 8 -13.04 11.27 -1.55
N VAL A 9 -13.27 10.50 -2.62
CA VAL A 9 -14.31 10.84 -3.64
C VAL A 9 -15.57 9.99 -3.53
N ARG A 10 -15.55 8.85 -2.84
CA ARG A 10 -16.69 7.93 -2.71
C ARG A 10 -17.32 7.99 -1.31
N LYS A 11 -18.15 8.97 -1.07
CA LYS A 11 -18.82 9.18 0.25
C LYS A 11 -19.51 7.92 0.79
N ARG A 12 -20.01 7.05 -0.10
CA ARG A 12 -20.64 5.76 0.27
C ARG A 12 -19.70 4.80 0.98
N LEU A 13 -18.39 4.93 0.82
CA LEU A 13 -17.41 4.06 1.48
C LEU A 13 -17.48 4.17 3.00
N LYS A 14 -17.83 5.34 3.54
CA LYS A 14 -18.04 5.50 4.98
C LYS A 14 -19.05 4.50 5.54
N GLY A 15 -20.21 4.34 4.87
CA GLY A 15 -21.23 3.39 5.28
C GLY A 15 -20.95 1.94 4.86
N ALA A 16 -20.11 1.73 3.83
CA ALA A 16 -19.74 0.41 3.35
C ALA A 16 -18.56 -0.21 4.11
N GLN A 17 -17.76 0.60 4.82
CA GLN A 17 -16.56 0.15 5.52
C GLN A 17 -16.77 -1.07 6.43
N PRO A 18 -17.82 -1.15 7.27
CA PRO A 18 -18.04 -2.33 8.10
C PRO A 18 -18.15 -3.62 7.27
N LYS A 19 -18.86 -3.57 6.13
CA LYS A 19 -19.02 -4.73 5.24
C LYS A 19 -17.69 -5.14 4.55
N LEU A 20 -16.86 -4.15 4.20
CA LEU A 20 -15.54 -4.42 3.65
C LEU A 20 -14.62 -5.07 4.69
N LEU A 21 -14.67 -4.60 5.93
CA LEU A 21 -13.91 -5.20 7.01
C LEU A 21 -14.45 -6.59 7.39
N ASP A 22 -15.75 -6.80 7.38
CA ASP A 22 -16.35 -8.14 7.55
C ASP A 22 -15.89 -9.11 6.46
N TYR A 23 -15.83 -8.65 5.21
CA TYR A 23 -15.27 -9.45 4.11
C TYR A 23 -13.82 -9.88 4.40
N VAL A 24 -12.98 -8.96 4.87
CA VAL A 24 -11.61 -9.29 5.28
C VAL A 24 -11.61 -10.26 6.45
N LYS A 25 -12.38 -9.97 7.50
CA LYS A 25 -12.46 -10.81 8.70
C LYS A 25 -12.84 -12.27 8.38
N ASN A 26 -13.65 -12.47 7.35
CA ASN A 26 -14.08 -13.79 6.88
C ASN A 26 -13.15 -14.45 5.84
N GLY A 27 -11.94 -13.95 5.66
CA GLY A 27 -10.91 -14.57 4.82
C GLY A 27 -10.66 -13.87 3.49
N GLY A 28 -11.28 -12.72 3.25
CA GLY A 28 -11.05 -11.93 2.04
C GLY A 28 -9.77 -11.11 2.11
N THR A 29 -9.29 -10.69 0.94
CA THR A 29 -8.17 -9.75 0.81
C THR A 29 -8.66 -8.40 0.31
N LEU A 30 -8.41 -7.35 1.07
CA LEU A 30 -8.73 -5.97 0.69
C LEU A 30 -7.46 -5.15 0.49
N VAL A 31 -7.25 -4.71 -0.73
CA VAL A 31 -6.17 -3.77 -1.08
C VAL A 31 -6.76 -2.38 -1.26
N VAL A 32 -6.26 -1.42 -0.51
CA VAL A 32 -6.64 -0.01 -0.57
C VAL A 32 -5.45 0.79 -1.09
N GLN A 33 -5.64 1.46 -2.22
CA GLN A 33 -4.63 2.38 -2.76
C GLN A 33 -4.71 3.72 -2.03
N TYR A 34 -3.67 4.55 -2.15
CA TYR A 34 -3.52 5.78 -1.42
C TYR A 34 -4.73 6.70 -1.48
N ASN A 35 -4.88 7.49 -0.45
CA ASN A 35 -5.83 8.58 -0.34
C ASN A 35 -5.09 9.84 0.11
N THR A 36 -5.63 11.01 -0.22
CA THR A 36 -5.08 12.28 0.24
C THR A 36 -5.57 12.59 1.65
N LEU A 37 -4.81 13.41 2.37
CA LEU A 37 -5.17 13.84 3.73
C LEU A 37 -6.48 14.64 3.77
N GLN A 38 -6.70 15.49 2.75
CA GLN A 38 -7.89 16.34 2.67
C GLN A 38 -9.11 15.53 2.22
N ASP A 39 -10.27 15.84 2.80
CA ASP A 39 -11.57 15.25 2.42
C ASP A 39 -11.68 13.72 2.62
N LEU A 40 -10.85 13.16 3.49
CA LEU A 40 -10.92 11.74 3.82
C LEU A 40 -12.24 11.45 4.57
N VAL A 41 -13.06 10.56 4.02
CA VAL A 41 -14.40 10.27 4.59
C VAL A 41 -14.35 9.43 5.87
N LEU A 42 -13.19 8.85 6.19
CA LEU A 42 -12.91 8.10 7.41
C LEU A 42 -11.55 8.53 7.96
N GLU A 43 -11.42 8.64 9.27
CA GLU A 43 -10.15 8.94 9.92
C GLU A 43 -9.08 7.88 9.60
N SER A 44 -9.48 6.61 9.57
CA SER A 44 -8.63 5.49 9.12
C SER A 44 -9.44 4.53 8.26
N PRO A 45 -9.04 4.25 7.01
CA PRO A 45 -9.73 3.29 6.15
C PRO A 45 -9.40 1.82 6.43
N GLY A 46 -8.58 1.53 7.43
CA GLY A 46 -8.15 0.18 7.80
C GLY A 46 -8.89 -0.44 8.97
N PRO A 47 -8.61 -1.71 9.28
CA PRO A 47 -9.16 -2.40 10.45
C PRO A 47 -8.56 -1.91 11.76
N TYR A 48 -7.39 -1.29 11.72
CA TYR A 48 -6.67 -0.69 12.84
C TYR A 48 -6.31 0.74 12.50
N PRO A 49 -6.09 1.62 13.50
CA PRO A 49 -5.75 3.02 13.25
C PRO A 49 -4.44 3.21 12.48
N PHE A 50 -4.44 4.13 11.55
CA PHE A 50 -3.25 4.76 10.96
C PHE A 50 -3.63 6.13 10.41
N LYS A 51 -2.65 6.99 10.19
CA LYS A 51 -2.87 8.31 9.59
C LYS A 51 -2.25 8.39 8.21
N VAL A 52 -2.94 9.07 7.31
CA VAL A 52 -2.41 9.47 6.00
C VAL A 52 -1.62 10.76 6.17
N SER A 53 -0.50 10.92 5.48
CA SER A 53 0.30 12.14 5.48
C SER A 53 0.47 12.72 4.08
N ASN A 54 1.26 13.78 3.97
CA ASN A 54 1.73 14.33 2.70
C ASN A 54 3.14 13.80 2.33
N ASP A 55 3.66 12.85 3.08
CA ASP A 55 4.94 12.22 2.78
C ASP A 55 4.89 11.50 1.43
N ARG A 56 5.99 11.57 0.70
CA ARG A 56 6.11 11.02 -0.64
C ARG A 56 7.56 10.69 -0.95
N VAL A 57 7.76 9.90 -1.99
CA VAL A 57 9.05 9.60 -2.62
C VAL A 57 8.89 9.87 -4.09
N THR A 58 9.49 10.96 -4.56
CA THR A 58 9.24 11.54 -5.89
C THR A 58 10.32 11.23 -6.92
N VAL A 59 11.47 10.76 -6.49
CA VAL A 59 12.55 10.33 -7.39
C VAL A 59 12.24 8.91 -7.88
N GLU A 60 12.14 8.75 -9.19
CA GLU A 60 11.77 7.48 -9.85
C GLU A 60 12.72 6.33 -9.52
N GLU A 61 14.01 6.64 -9.39
CA GLU A 61 15.07 5.68 -9.06
C GLU A 61 15.37 5.63 -7.55
N ALA A 62 14.57 6.30 -6.71
CA ALA A 62 14.78 6.28 -5.27
C ALA A 62 14.92 4.84 -4.75
N PRO A 63 15.85 4.58 -3.83
CA PRO A 63 16.06 3.23 -3.32
C PRO A 63 14.82 2.70 -2.61
N VAL A 64 14.55 1.41 -2.81
CA VAL A 64 13.54 0.67 -2.04
C VAL A 64 14.25 -0.41 -1.25
N ARG A 65 14.19 -0.32 0.07
CA ARG A 65 14.79 -1.29 0.99
C ARG A 65 13.76 -2.29 1.46
N PHE A 66 14.12 -3.57 1.49
CA PHE A 66 13.31 -4.63 2.04
C PHE A 66 13.51 -4.69 3.55
N VAL A 67 12.54 -4.16 4.29
CA VAL A 67 12.53 -4.13 5.77
C VAL A 67 12.31 -5.53 6.32
N LYS A 68 11.43 -6.28 5.66
CA LYS A 68 11.08 -7.67 5.98
C LYS A 68 11.26 -8.55 4.74
N PRO A 69 12.47 -8.96 4.36
CA PRO A 69 12.73 -9.66 3.10
C PRO A 69 11.98 -10.99 2.98
N ASP A 70 11.61 -11.64 4.09
CA ASP A 70 10.86 -12.89 4.10
C ASP A 70 9.34 -12.70 4.13
N HIS A 71 8.86 -11.46 4.06
CA HIS A 71 7.43 -11.17 4.10
C HIS A 71 6.69 -11.79 2.90
N PRO A 72 5.47 -12.36 3.08
CA PRO A 72 4.71 -13.00 2.00
C PRO A 72 4.49 -12.12 0.78
N LEU A 73 4.23 -10.82 0.97
CA LEU A 73 4.06 -9.86 -0.14
C LEU A 73 5.30 -9.73 -1.03
N LEU A 74 6.48 -10.08 -0.53
CA LEU A 74 7.73 -10.01 -1.27
C LEU A 74 8.17 -11.38 -1.85
N ASN A 75 7.43 -12.45 -1.56
CA ASN A 75 7.84 -13.80 -1.94
C ASN A 75 6.75 -14.66 -2.59
N THR A 76 5.46 -14.27 -2.50
CA THR A 76 4.37 -15.16 -2.94
C THR A 76 3.25 -14.39 -3.66
N PRO A 77 2.84 -14.80 -4.86
CA PRO A 77 3.38 -15.89 -5.67
C PRO A 77 4.71 -15.59 -6.36
N ASN A 78 5.16 -14.33 -6.38
CA ASN A 78 6.38 -13.91 -7.06
C ASN A 78 7.46 -13.51 -6.04
N LYS A 79 8.69 -13.91 -6.28
CA LYS A 79 9.86 -13.37 -5.60
C LYS A 79 10.11 -11.95 -6.11
N ILE A 80 10.06 -10.97 -5.21
CA ILE A 80 10.38 -9.57 -5.49
C ILE A 80 11.87 -9.33 -5.20
N THR A 81 12.50 -8.57 -6.08
CA THR A 81 13.91 -8.20 -6.00
C THR A 81 14.08 -6.70 -6.25
N ALA A 82 15.26 -6.16 -6.05
CA ALA A 82 15.54 -4.76 -6.35
C ALA A 82 15.26 -4.40 -7.81
N ALA A 83 15.49 -5.33 -8.75
CA ALA A 83 15.21 -5.14 -10.17
C ALA A 83 13.72 -4.91 -10.49
N ASP A 84 12.81 -5.33 -9.62
CA ASP A 84 11.36 -5.11 -9.80
C ASP A 84 10.95 -3.65 -9.54
N PHE A 85 11.86 -2.84 -9.02
CA PHE A 85 11.71 -1.39 -8.84
C PHE A 85 12.45 -0.57 -9.90
N GLU A 86 13.08 -1.21 -10.88
CA GLU A 86 13.72 -0.53 -12.02
C GLU A 86 12.67 -0.12 -13.07
N GLY A 87 12.95 0.99 -13.76
CA GLY A 87 12.11 1.50 -14.83
C GLY A 87 10.74 2.03 -14.38
N TRP A 88 10.58 2.30 -13.11
CA TRP A 88 9.39 3.00 -12.60
C TRP A 88 9.31 4.40 -13.20
N VAL A 89 8.11 4.91 -13.38
CA VAL A 89 7.86 6.21 -13.99
C VAL A 89 7.27 7.17 -12.97
N GLN A 90 7.70 8.42 -13.07
CA GLN A 90 7.18 9.58 -12.38
C GLN A 90 7.53 9.65 -10.89
N GLU A 91 7.32 8.59 -10.08
CA GLU A 91 7.53 8.61 -8.64
C GLU A 91 7.45 7.20 -8.04
N ARG A 92 7.96 7.02 -6.81
CA ARG A 92 7.74 5.77 -6.06
C ARG A 92 6.35 5.73 -5.43
N GLY A 93 5.90 6.83 -4.84
CA GLY A 93 4.59 6.88 -4.21
C GLY A 93 4.29 8.17 -3.48
N LEU A 94 3.01 8.34 -3.15
CA LEU A 94 2.43 9.56 -2.60
C LEU A 94 1.57 9.27 -1.37
N TYR A 95 1.51 10.24 -0.45
CA TYR A 95 0.65 10.19 0.72
C TYR A 95 0.90 8.97 1.60
N PHE A 96 2.17 8.75 1.94
CA PHE A 96 2.59 7.68 2.83
C PHE A 96 1.90 7.82 4.19
N THR A 97 1.75 6.70 4.88
CA THR A 97 1.11 6.67 6.20
C THR A 97 2.12 6.93 7.31
N HIS A 98 1.60 7.33 8.47
CA HIS A 98 2.34 7.43 9.72
C HIS A 98 1.44 7.07 10.92
N ASP A 99 2.00 6.96 12.12
CA ASP A 99 1.27 6.68 13.36
C ASP A 99 0.33 5.46 13.25
N TRP A 100 0.82 4.37 12.65
CA TRP A 100 0.02 3.16 12.52
C TRP A 100 0.07 2.27 13.76
N ASP A 101 -1.01 1.52 13.97
CA ASP A 101 -1.10 0.51 15.01
C ASP A 101 -0.02 -0.59 14.82
N PRO A 102 0.60 -1.12 15.90
CA PRO A 102 1.66 -2.14 15.83
C PRO A 102 1.27 -3.45 15.13
N ARG A 103 -0.01 -3.68 14.91
CA ARG A 103 -0.51 -4.84 14.14
C ARG A 103 -0.27 -4.72 12.64
N TYR A 104 0.09 -3.53 12.16
CA TYR A 104 0.53 -3.37 10.77
C TYR A 104 2.02 -3.73 10.63
N GLU A 105 2.32 -4.40 9.55
CA GLU A 105 3.67 -4.66 9.07
C GLU A 105 4.00 -3.76 7.89
N THR A 106 5.24 -3.29 7.84
CA THR A 106 5.78 -2.45 6.77
C THR A 106 6.90 -3.22 6.08
N PRO A 107 6.62 -3.96 4.99
CA PRO A 107 7.64 -4.80 4.35
C PRO A 107 8.71 -4.02 3.59
N LEU A 108 8.38 -2.79 3.16
CA LEU A 108 9.22 -1.93 2.33
C LEU A 108 9.47 -0.58 3.00
N ALA A 109 10.60 0.02 2.68
CA ALA A 109 10.92 1.40 2.99
C ALA A 109 11.56 2.08 1.78
N SER A 110 11.36 3.38 1.63
CA SER A 110 11.99 4.18 0.59
C SER A 110 12.12 5.64 1.01
N ASN A 111 13.00 6.37 0.34
CA ASN A 111 13.20 7.80 0.58
C ASN A 111 13.80 8.47 -0.67
N ASP A 112 13.51 9.73 -0.85
CA ASP A 112 14.26 10.55 -1.80
C ASP A 112 15.70 10.76 -1.29
N PRO A 113 16.70 10.92 -2.18
CA PRO A 113 18.08 11.13 -1.78
C PRO A 113 18.23 12.32 -0.83
N GLY A 114 18.89 12.08 0.31
CA GLY A 114 19.08 13.09 1.36
C GLY A 114 17.92 13.25 2.34
N GLU A 115 16.82 12.55 2.16
CA GLU A 115 15.70 12.52 3.10
C GLU A 115 15.73 11.30 4.04
N PRO A 116 15.09 11.40 5.22
CA PRO A 116 14.87 10.25 6.08
C PRO A 116 14.05 9.15 5.39
N GLU A 117 14.36 7.90 5.74
CA GLU A 117 13.64 6.74 5.24
C GLU A 117 12.18 6.74 5.72
N LYS A 118 11.26 6.41 4.82
CA LYS A 118 9.82 6.35 5.05
C LYS A 118 9.33 4.90 4.94
N LEU A 119 8.74 4.42 6.02
CA LEU A 119 8.22 3.05 6.15
C LEU A 119 6.75 2.90 5.75
N GLY A 120 6.02 4.01 5.70
CA GLY A 120 4.56 4.02 5.55
C GLY A 120 4.04 3.88 4.12
N GLY A 121 4.88 3.48 3.16
CA GLY A 121 4.48 3.29 1.76
C GLY A 121 3.60 2.06 1.55
N GLU A 122 3.72 1.05 2.41
CA GLU A 122 2.88 -0.14 2.36
C GLU A 122 2.64 -0.66 3.78
N LEU A 123 1.35 -0.79 4.15
CA LEU A 123 0.91 -1.40 5.39
C LEU A 123 0.21 -2.72 5.09
N TYR A 124 0.62 -3.77 5.77
CA TYR A 124 -0.02 -5.08 5.74
C TYR A 124 -0.54 -5.44 7.13
N ALA A 125 -1.74 -5.98 7.23
CA ALA A 125 -2.25 -6.52 8.48
C ALA A 125 -3.12 -7.75 8.28
N ARG A 126 -3.02 -8.68 9.21
CA ARG A 126 -4.03 -9.72 9.40
C ARG A 126 -5.23 -9.13 10.12
N TYR A 127 -6.44 -9.47 9.64
CA TYR A 127 -7.68 -9.13 10.32
C TYR A 127 -8.66 -10.29 10.22
N GLY A 128 -8.89 -10.96 11.33
CA GLY A 128 -9.60 -12.25 11.35
C GLY A 128 -8.85 -13.28 10.50
N ASN A 129 -9.51 -13.90 9.55
CA ASN A 129 -8.95 -14.90 8.65
C ASN A 129 -8.37 -14.30 7.35
N GLY A 130 -8.52 -13.01 7.13
CA GLY A 130 -8.12 -12.36 5.89
C GLY A 130 -6.98 -11.37 6.04
N VAL A 131 -6.77 -10.60 4.98
CA VAL A 131 -5.65 -9.67 4.83
C VAL A 131 -6.15 -8.30 4.42
N TYR A 132 -5.63 -7.27 5.06
CA TYR A 132 -5.79 -5.88 4.67
C TYR A 132 -4.43 -5.31 4.25
N ILE A 133 -4.42 -4.61 3.12
CA ILE A 133 -3.23 -3.92 2.60
C ILE A 133 -3.62 -2.48 2.26
N TYR A 134 -2.83 -1.52 2.75
CA TYR A 134 -2.87 -0.14 2.28
C TYR A 134 -1.57 0.14 1.55
N THR A 135 -1.64 0.64 0.32
CA THR A 135 -0.44 0.92 -0.47
C THR A 135 -0.48 2.33 -1.02
N SER A 136 0.60 3.06 -0.79
CA SER A 136 0.89 4.40 -1.29
C SER A 136 1.87 4.40 -2.46
N TYR A 137 2.40 3.26 -2.83
CA TYR A 137 3.19 3.12 -4.06
C TYR A 137 2.32 3.26 -5.30
N ASP A 138 2.86 3.85 -6.35
CA ASP A 138 2.10 4.32 -7.51
C ASP A 138 1.81 3.26 -8.58
N TRP A 139 1.29 2.11 -8.15
CA TRP A 139 0.89 0.98 -9.01
C TRP A 139 0.08 1.39 -10.23
N PHE A 140 -0.84 2.34 -10.06
CA PHE A 140 -1.75 2.77 -11.11
C PHE A 140 -1.04 3.47 -12.27
N ARG A 141 0.19 3.95 -12.07
CA ARG A 141 1.05 4.50 -13.11
C ARG A 141 1.92 3.42 -13.74
N GLU A 142 2.49 2.57 -12.91
CA GLU A 142 3.45 1.55 -13.33
C GLU A 142 2.80 0.43 -14.15
N LEU A 143 1.57 0.03 -13.82
CA LEU A 143 0.83 -0.99 -14.57
C LEU A 143 0.55 -0.57 -16.01
N PRO A 144 -0.03 0.63 -16.31
CA PRO A 144 -0.21 1.09 -17.69
C PRO A 144 1.10 1.36 -18.43
N ALA A 145 2.17 1.74 -17.70
CA ALA A 145 3.50 1.93 -18.27
C ALA A 145 4.19 0.60 -18.65
N GLY A 146 3.64 -0.53 -18.24
CA GLY A 146 4.18 -1.84 -18.58
C GLY A 146 5.40 -2.25 -17.74
N VAL A 147 5.58 -1.68 -16.55
CA VAL A 147 6.71 -1.99 -15.67
C VAL A 147 6.58 -3.42 -15.12
N PRO A 148 7.49 -4.36 -15.47
CA PRO A 148 7.29 -5.78 -15.15
C PRO A 148 7.22 -6.06 -13.64
N GLY A 149 8.04 -5.39 -12.83
CA GLY A 149 8.05 -5.55 -11.37
C GLY A 149 6.74 -5.14 -10.73
N ALA A 150 6.07 -4.11 -11.26
CA ALA A 150 4.78 -3.67 -10.77
C ALA A 150 3.70 -4.74 -10.91
N TYR A 151 3.71 -5.52 -12.00
CA TYR A 151 2.76 -6.64 -12.18
C TYR A 151 3.00 -7.75 -11.16
N LYS A 152 4.26 -8.06 -10.83
CA LYS A 152 4.58 -9.05 -9.79
C LYS A 152 4.08 -8.61 -8.41
N LEU A 153 4.38 -7.37 -8.03
CA LEU A 153 3.95 -6.80 -6.76
C LEU A 153 2.42 -6.74 -6.67
N PHE A 154 1.76 -6.30 -7.74
CA PHE A 154 0.30 -6.30 -7.84
C PHE A 154 -0.28 -7.72 -7.65
N ALA A 155 0.28 -8.72 -8.35
CA ALA A 155 -0.13 -10.11 -8.22
C ALA A 155 0.03 -10.62 -6.78
N ASN A 156 1.14 -10.28 -6.11
CA ASN A 156 1.37 -10.64 -4.71
C ASN A 156 0.32 -10.04 -3.78
N MET A 157 0.01 -8.75 -3.94
CA MET A 157 -1.02 -8.08 -3.12
C MET A 157 -2.40 -8.73 -3.27
N VAL A 158 -2.85 -8.98 -4.50
CA VAL A 158 -4.20 -9.54 -4.71
C VAL A 158 -4.30 -11.03 -4.39
N SER A 159 -3.17 -11.71 -4.29
CA SER A 159 -3.05 -13.13 -3.93
C SER A 159 -2.79 -13.35 -2.43
N ALA A 160 -2.55 -12.29 -1.66
CA ALA A 160 -2.28 -12.40 -0.22
C ALA A 160 -3.43 -13.08 0.52
N ARG A 161 -3.09 -14.01 1.46
CA ARG A 161 -4.05 -14.79 2.26
C ARG A 161 -3.56 -14.97 3.68
#